data_0c533a9375b44bf539fb87f94d44b01b
#
_entry.id   0c533a9375b44bf539fb87f94d44b01b
#
_cell.length_a   1.000
_cell.length_b   1.000
_cell.length_c   1.000
_cell.angle_alpha   90.00
_cell.angle_beta   90.00
_cell.angle_gamma   90.00
#
_symmetry.space_group_name_H-M   'P 1'
#
loop_
_entity.id
_entity.type
_entity.pdbx_description
1 polymer ?
#
loop_
_entity_poly.entity_id
_entity_poly.type
_entity_poly.pdbx_seq_one_letter_code
_entity_poly.pdbx_strand_id
1 'polypeptide(L)'
;LFNPLSIAAALRSYAGESPVRHSELGFDGELWFHYGFHGSFSAPEADQALAAMNAARKSGAEALRAADRIVLTFGTAWVYEHDGAVVANCHRRPAAEFTRRRLGVDEIVTAFADLMAGPLGGREVILTVSPVRHLGDSLAGNAVSKAALRLAAEELAERFPDVHYFPAYEILNDDLRDYRFYADDLVHPAPQAVEYVWEKFSAAVLSEQARRLLPDVRHIVVAAAHRPRIPQSATYREFCRRRLEEIAALPQIDFRTEAEYFRRCIEINS
;
A
#
# COMPACT_ATOMS: atom_id res chain seq x y z
N LEU A 1 0.78 -5.81 -2.76
CA LEU A 1 1.99 -6.17 -3.51
C LEU A 1 3.20 -6.00 -2.59
N PHE A 2 4.15 -6.94 -2.63
CA PHE A 2 5.26 -6.95 -1.68
C PHE A 2 6.64 -6.90 -2.34
N ASN A 3 6.79 -7.44 -3.53
CA ASN A 3 8.07 -7.44 -4.24
C ASN A 3 8.14 -6.34 -5.31
N PRO A 4 9.35 -5.81 -5.60
CA PRO A 4 9.54 -4.72 -6.56
C PRO A 4 8.97 -4.99 -7.96
N LEU A 5 9.15 -6.21 -8.50
CA LEU A 5 8.70 -6.50 -9.86
C LEU A 5 7.17 -6.55 -9.99
N SER A 6 6.47 -7.07 -8.97
CA SER A 6 5.00 -7.01 -8.94
C SER A 6 4.49 -5.58 -8.79
N ILE A 7 5.19 -4.72 -8.03
CA ILE A 7 4.89 -3.29 -7.93
C ILE A 7 5.11 -2.63 -9.29
N ALA A 8 6.25 -2.90 -9.94
CA ALA A 8 6.56 -2.36 -11.26
C ALA A 8 5.54 -2.80 -12.33
N ALA A 9 5.11 -4.07 -12.31
CA ALA A 9 4.08 -4.59 -13.21
C ALA A 9 2.73 -3.88 -13.00
N ALA A 10 2.33 -3.63 -11.75
CA ALA A 10 1.11 -2.89 -11.44
C ALA A 10 1.19 -1.44 -11.95
N LEU A 11 2.30 -0.75 -11.72
CA LEU A 11 2.50 0.63 -12.20
C LEU A 11 2.48 0.71 -13.74
N ARG A 12 3.09 -0.26 -14.43
CA ARG A 12 2.99 -0.36 -15.90
C ARG A 12 1.55 -0.60 -16.35
N SER A 13 0.82 -1.47 -15.65
CA SER A 13 -0.61 -1.73 -15.93
C SER A 13 -1.48 -0.47 -15.73
N TYR A 14 -1.18 0.36 -14.73
CA TYR A 14 -1.89 1.63 -14.49
C TYR A 14 -1.56 2.69 -15.56
N ALA A 15 -0.33 2.71 -16.05
CA ALA A 15 0.09 3.61 -17.11
C ALA A 15 -0.41 3.17 -18.49
N GLY A 16 -0.63 1.86 -18.68
CA GLY A 16 -1.16 1.29 -19.92
C GLY A 16 -2.69 1.40 -20.00
N GLU A 17 -3.21 1.34 -21.23
CA GLU A 17 -4.65 1.43 -21.47
C GLU A 17 -5.34 0.06 -21.54
N SER A 18 -4.58 -1.04 -21.69
CA SER A 18 -5.14 -2.38 -21.92
C SER A 18 -5.78 -2.96 -20.66
N PRO A 19 -7.06 -3.34 -20.70
CA PRO A 19 -7.71 -4.01 -19.57
C PRO A 19 -7.20 -5.45 -19.41
N VAL A 20 -7.39 -6.03 -18.23
CA VAL A 20 -7.26 -7.47 -18.00
C VAL A 20 -8.29 -8.20 -18.86
N ARG A 21 -7.85 -9.26 -19.55
CA ARG A 21 -8.68 -10.05 -20.47
C ARG A 21 -9.07 -11.38 -19.83
N HIS A 22 -10.15 -11.95 -20.31
CA HIS A 22 -10.62 -13.28 -19.88
C HIS A 22 -9.54 -14.37 -20.05
N SER A 23 -8.75 -14.29 -21.13
CA SER A 23 -7.67 -15.24 -21.42
C SER A 23 -6.49 -15.19 -20.44
N GLU A 24 -6.42 -14.17 -19.59
CA GLU A 24 -5.37 -13.98 -18.57
C GLU A 24 -5.82 -14.52 -17.20
N LEU A 25 -7.10 -14.97 -17.09
CA LEU A 25 -7.62 -15.54 -15.87
C LEU A 25 -7.27 -17.03 -15.75
N GLY A 26 -6.92 -17.44 -14.53
CA GLY A 26 -6.90 -18.83 -14.10
C GLY A 26 -8.19 -19.20 -13.37
N PHE A 27 -8.49 -20.49 -13.31
CA PHE A 27 -9.59 -21.06 -12.54
C PHE A 27 -9.05 -22.18 -11.65
N ASP A 28 -9.37 -22.17 -10.35
CA ASP A 28 -8.86 -23.17 -9.40
C ASP A 28 -9.86 -24.29 -9.07
N GLY A 29 -11.01 -24.27 -9.73
CA GLY A 29 -12.12 -25.20 -9.50
C GLY A 29 -13.30 -24.52 -8.77
N GLU A 30 -13.07 -23.38 -8.12
CA GLU A 30 -14.09 -22.62 -7.38
C GLU A 30 -14.10 -21.14 -7.78
N LEU A 31 -12.91 -20.53 -7.96
CA LEU A 31 -12.77 -19.11 -8.20
C LEU A 31 -11.94 -18.83 -9.46
N TRP A 32 -12.35 -17.82 -10.20
CA TRP A 32 -11.56 -17.19 -11.23
C TRP A 32 -10.61 -16.18 -10.59
N PHE A 33 -9.33 -16.23 -10.95
CA PHE A 33 -8.26 -15.40 -10.39
C PHE A 33 -7.29 -14.91 -11.47
N HIS A 34 -6.41 -13.98 -11.11
CA HIS A 34 -5.31 -13.53 -11.96
C HIS A 34 -4.04 -13.40 -11.09
N TYR A 35 -2.93 -13.96 -11.54
CA TYR A 35 -1.66 -13.99 -10.79
C TYR A 35 -1.08 -12.61 -10.42
N GLY A 36 -1.48 -11.55 -11.11
CA GLY A 36 -1.09 -10.16 -10.79
C GLY A 36 -1.92 -9.48 -9.70
N PHE A 37 -3.00 -10.13 -9.21
CA PHE A 37 -3.94 -9.54 -8.25
C PHE A 37 -4.01 -10.30 -6.95
N HIS A 38 -4.45 -9.61 -5.88
CA HIS A 38 -4.71 -10.25 -4.59
C HIS A 38 -5.97 -11.14 -4.67
N GLY A 39 -6.02 -12.20 -3.84
CA GLY A 39 -7.15 -13.13 -3.83
C GLY A 39 -8.52 -12.50 -3.54
N SER A 40 -8.58 -11.30 -2.96
CA SER A 40 -9.84 -10.56 -2.78
C SER A 40 -10.51 -10.11 -4.08
N PHE A 41 -9.82 -10.17 -5.20
CA PHE A 41 -10.36 -9.91 -6.53
C PHE A 41 -10.85 -11.17 -7.23
N SER A 42 -10.64 -12.34 -6.65
CA SER A 42 -11.15 -13.60 -7.18
C SER A 42 -12.66 -13.72 -6.94
N ALA A 43 -13.38 -14.33 -7.89
CA ALA A 43 -14.83 -14.50 -7.82
C ALA A 43 -15.25 -15.82 -8.47
N PRO A 44 -16.44 -16.38 -8.11
CA PRO A 44 -16.97 -17.58 -8.76
C PRO A 44 -17.25 -17.42 -10.26
N GLU A 45 -17.57 -16.20 -10.69
CA GLU A 45 -17.86 -15.88 -12.10
C GLU A 45 -16.70 -15.08 -12.70
N ALA A 46 -16.25 -15.45 -13.89
CA ALA A 46 -15.14 -14.79 -14.59
C ALA A 46 -15.39 -13.30 -14.83
N ASP A 47 -16.61 -12.95 -15.27
CA ASP A 47 -16.98 -11.56 -15.55
C ASP A 47 -16.97 -10.70 -14.28
N GLN A 48 -17.34 -11.28 -13.13
CA GLN A 48 -17.30 -10.59 -11.85
C GLN A 48 -15.85 -10.32 -11.40
N ALA A 49 -14.96 -11.32 -11.55
CA ALA A 49 -13.53 -11.14 -11.27
C ALA A 49 -12.92 -10.07 -12.20
N LEU A 50 -13.19 -10.13 -13.51
CA LEU A 50 -12.73 -9.16 -14.49
C LEU A 50 -13.22 -7.74 -14.18
N ALA A 51 -14.50 -7.58 -13.84
CA ALA A 51 -15.07 -6.28 -13.50
C ALA A 51 -14.36 -5.67 -12.29
N ALA A 52 -14.13 -6.46 -11.22
CA ALA A 52 -13.43 -6.01 -10.02
C ALA A 52 -11.97 -5.62 -10.31
N MET A 53 -11.23 -6.45 -11.05
CA MET A 53 -9.83 -6.20 -11.42
C MET A 53 -9.70 -4.97 -12.32
N ASN A 54 -10.56 -4.82 -13.32
CA ASN A 54 -10.52 -3.67 -14.23
C ASN A 54 -10.97 -2.38 -13.56
N ALA A 55 -11.91 -2.43 -12.62
CA ALA A 55 -12.29 -1.28 -11.80
C ALA A 55 -11.10 -0.81 -10.93
N ALA A 56 -10.41 -1.74 -10.25
CA ALA A 56 -9.22 -1.43 -9.47
C ALA A 56 -8.08 -0.86 -10.32
N ARG A 57 -7.84 -1.44 -11.51
CA ARG A 57 -6.84 -0.93 -12.45
C ARG A 57 -7.17 0.48 -12.92
N LYS A 58 -8.43 0.76 -13.25
CA LYS A 58 -8.90 2.09 -13.66
C LYS A 58 -8.68 3.11 -12.54
N SER A 59 -9.09 2.78 -11.31
CA SER A 59 -8.86 3.62 -10.13
C SER A 59 -7.37 3.88 -9.88
N GLY A 60 -6.52 2.84 -10.01
CA GLY A 60 -5.07 2.98 -9.90
C GLY A 60 -4.47 3.88 -10.99
N ALA A 61 -4.96 3.79 -12.22
CA ALA A 61 -4.54 4.65 -13.33
C ALA A 61 -4.96 6.11 -13.11
N GLU A 62 -6.15 6.35 -12.60
CA GLU A 62 -6.63 7.69 -12.25
C GLU A 62 -5.78 8.30 -11.12
N ALA A 63 -5.53 7.51 -10.06
CA ALA A 63 -4.68 7.93 -8.95
C ALA A 63 -3.25 8.22 -9.41
N LEU A 64 -2.66 7.35 -10.25
CA LEU A 64 -1.30 7.56 -10.79
C LEU A 64 -1.22 8.86 -11.62
N ARG A 65 -2.22 9.14 -12.45
CA ARG A 65 -2.26 10.39 -13.24
C ARG A 65 -2.37 11.64 -12.38
N ALA A 66 -3.13 11.57 -11.31
CA ALA A 66 -3.38 12.70 -10.42
C ALA A 66 -2.28 12.93 -9.37
N ALA A 67 -1.37 11.96 -9.18
CA ALA A 67 -0.36 12.02 -8.14
C ALA A 67 0.84 12.90 -8.57
N ASP A 68 1.19 13.87 -7.73
CA ASP A 68 2.46 14.61 -7.80
C ASP A 68 3.57 13.86 -7.05
N ARG A 69 3.19 13.11 -6.02
CA ARG A 69 4.09 12.33 -5.15
C ARG A 69 3.61 10.90 -5.01
N ILE A 70 4.53 9.94 -5.08
CA ILE A 70 4.24 8.50 -5.01
C ILE A 70 5.11 7.88 -3.93
N VAL A 71 4.49 7.16 -2.99
CA VAL A 71 5.21 6.40 -1.97
C VAL A 71 5.16 4.92 -2.32
N LEU A 72 6.33 4.28 -2.44
CA LEU A 72 6.46 2.87 -2.79
C LEU A 72 7.23 2.13 -1.68
N THR A 73 6.61 1.06 -1.17
CA THR A 73 7.20 0.25 -0.11
C THR A 73 7.63 -1.11 -0.65
N PHE A 74 8.91 -1.41 -0.60
CA PHE A 74 9.47 -2.72 -0.94
C PHE A 74 9.41 -3.64 0.27
N GLY A 75 8.70 -4.76 0.15
CA GLY A 75 8.52 -5.72 1.25
C GLY A 75 9.57 -6.82 1.26
N THR A 76 9.75 -7.50 0.13
CA THR A 76 10.68 -8.62 -0.03
C THR A 76 11.30 -8.62 -1.42
N ALA A 77 12.56 -9.09 -1.52
CA ALA A 77 13.20 -9.39 -2.79
C ALA A 77 12.92 -10.82 -3.29
N TRP A 78 12.22 -11.64 -2.49
CA TRP A 78 11.81 -12.96 -2.92
C TRP A 78 10.58 -12.87 -3.81
N VAL A 79 10.63 -13.57 -4.94
CA VAL A 79 9.56 -13.67 -5.93
C VAL A 79 9.23 -15.12 -6.22
N TYR A 80 7.98 -15.35 -6.61
CA TYR A 80 7.54 -16.57 -7.23
C TYR A 80 7.34 -16.32 -8.72
N GLU A 81 7.68 -17.31 -9.54
CA GLU A 81 7.49 -17.30 -10.99
C GLU A 81 6.61 -18.48 -11.39
N HIS A 82 5.67 -18.23 -12.26
CA HIS A 82 4.83 -19.19 -12.95
C HIS A 82 5.04 -19.00 -14.46
N ASP A 83 5.38 -20.05 -15.19
CA ASP A 83 5.69 -20.03 -16.62
C ASP A 83 6.71 -18.93 -17.02
N GLY A 84 7.73 -18.74 -16.17
CA GLY A 84 8.80 -17.77 -16.39
C GLY A 84 8.43 -16.30 -16.10
N ALA A 85 7.22 -16.01 -15.65
CA ALA A 85 6.77 -14.69 -15.27
C ALA A 85 6.61 -14.55 -13.73
N VAL A 86 7.08 -13.41 -13.18
CA VAL A 86 6.88 -13.10 -11.75
C VAL A 86 5.40 -12.90 -11.46
N VAL A 87 4.92 -13.58 -10.42
CA VAL A 87 3.53 -13.48 -9.95
C VAL A 87 3.44 -12.69 -8.64
N ALA A 88 2.37 -11.95 -8.47
CA ALA A 88 2.09 -11.21 -7.25
C ALA A 88 1.41 -12.07 -6.17
N ASN A 89 0.69 -13.11 -6.58
CA ASN A 89 -0.02 -14.02 -5.70
C ASN A 89 -0.09 -15.42 -6.33
N CYS A 90 0.22 -16.47 -5.56
CA CYS A 90 0.15 -17.85 -6.01
C CYS A 90 -1.26 -18.46 -5.89
N HIS A 91 -2.25 -17.75 -5.33
CA HIS A 91 -3.65 -18.18 -5.16
C HIS A 91 -3.82 -19.57 -4.55
N ARG A 92 -2.95 -19.96 -3.61
CA ARG A 92 -2.92 -21.28 -2.96
C ARG A 92 -2.76 -22.46 -3.93
N ARG A 93 -2.30 -22.20 -5.14
CA ARG A 93 -1.96 -23.25 -6.11
C ARG A 93 -0.79 -24.11 -5.58
N PRO A 94 -0.65 -25.35 -6.04
CA PRO A 94 0.44 -26.23 -5.64
C PRO A 94 1.80 -25.58 -5.81
N ALA A 95 2.66 -25.69 -4.79
CA ALA A 95 4.00 -25.08 -4.81
C ALA A 95 4.87 -25.55 -5.99
N ALA A 96 4.60 -26.76 -6.51
CA ALA A 96 5.31 -27.31 -7.68
C ALA A 96 5.05 -26.55 -8.99
N GLU A 97 4.01 -25.73 -9.05
CA GLU A 97 3.72 -24.89 -10.23
C GLU A 97 4.61 -23.63 -10.28
N PHE A 98 5.38 -23.36 -9.22
CA PHE A 98 6.16 -22.14 -9.10
C PHE A 98 7.63 -22.44 -8.90
N THR A 99 8.48 -21.61 -9.50
CA THR A 99 9.86 -21.44 -9.07
C THR A 99 9.98 -20.27 -8.13
N ARG A 100 10.92 -20.35 -7.19
CA ARG A 100 11.14 -19.26 -6.22
C ARG A 100 12.59 -18.82 -6.28
N ARG A 101 12.80 -17.52 -6.42
CA ARG A 101 14.13 -16.92 -6.42
C ARG A 101 14.18 -15.57 -5.74
N ARG A 102 15.38 -15.10 -5.45
CA ARG A 102 15.60 -13.75 -4.95
C ARG A 102 16.03 -12.85 -6.10
N LEU A 103 15.44 -11.64 -6.16
CA LEU A 103 15.84 -10.58 -7.09
C LEU A 103 17.24 -10.08 -6.77
N GLY A 104 18.02 -9.77 -7.82
CA GLY A 104 19.26 -9.01 -7.73
C GLY A 104 18.98 -7.51 -7.64
N VAL A 105 20.00 -6.75 -7.20
CA VAL A 105 19.93 -5.27 -7.15
C VAL A 105 19.72 -4.70 -8.53
N ASP A 106 20.53 -5.09 -9.50
CA ASP A 106 20.49 -4.61 -10.89
C ASP A 106 19.12 -4.85 -11.55
N GLU A 107 18.48 -5.99 -11.23
CA GLU A 107 17.17 -6.34 -11.76
C GLU A 107 16.09 -5.39 -11.25
N ILE A 108 16.13 -5.07 -9.96
CA ILE A 108 15.21 -4.11 -9.33
C ILE A 108 15.45 -2.71 -9.90
N VAL A 109 16.71 -2.28 -9.95
CA VAL A 109 17.10 -0.95 -10.48
C VAL A 109 16.66 -0.80 -11.92
N THR A 110 16.92 -1.80 -12.78
CA THR A 110 16.51 -1.77 -14.19
C THR A 110 15.00 -1.65 -14.34
N ALA A 111 14.23 -2.45 -13.59
CA ALA A 111 12.77 -2.42 -13.65
C ALA A 111 12.18 -1.06 -13.27
N PHE A 112 12.80 -0.36 -12.33
CA PHE A 112 12.36 0.96 -11.88
C PHE A 112 12.94 2.10 -12.70
N ALA A 113 14.14 1.97 -13.27
CA ALA A 113 14.71 2.95 -14.21
C ALA A 113 13.78 3.20 -15.41
N ASP A 114 13.21 2.13 -15.97
CA ASP A 114 12.23 2.24 -17.07
C ASP A 114 10.96 2.99 -16.63
N LEU A 115 10.51 2.77 -15.39
CA LEU A 115 9.36 3.48 -14.84
C LEU A 115 9.65 4.96 -14.60
N MET A 116 10.84 5.30 -14.11
CA MET A 116 11.28 6.70 -13.92
C MET A 116 11.46 7.43 -15.25
N ALA A 117 11.93 6.75 -16.29
CA ALA A 117 12.02 7.31 -17.64
C ALA A 117 10.63 7.44 -18.33
N GLY A 118 9.62 6.77 -17.81
CA GLY A 118 8.26 6.70 -18.39
C GLY A 118 7.17 7.18 -17.42
N PRO A 119 6.33 6.25 -16.91
CA PRO A 119 5.09 6.64 -16.20
C PRO A 119 5.30 7.38 -14.88
N LEU A 120 6.46 7.29 -14.26
CA LEU A 120 6.79 8.00 -13.02
C LEU A 120 7.61 9.28 -13.27
N GLY A 121 8.01 9.55 -14.50
CA GLY A 121 8.81 10.72 -14.86
C GLY A 121 8.17 12.04 -14.43
N GLY A 122 8.98 12.95 -13.84
CA GLY A 122 8.55 14.25 -13.35
C GLY A 122 7.69 14.20 -12.07
N ARG A 123 7.64 13.06 -11.38
CA ARG A 123 6.97 12.89 -10.09
C ARG A 123 7.98 12.62 -9.00
N GLU A 124 7.72 13.16 -7.82
CA GLU A 124 8.50 12.84 -6.64
C GLU A 124 8.16 11.40 -6.16
N VAL A 125 9.15 10.53 -6.10
CA VAL A 125 9.00 9.14 -5.66
C VAL A 125 9.73 8.93 -4.35
N ILE A 126 9.01 8.50 -3.33
CA ILE A 126 9.56 8.14 -2.03
C ILE A 126 9.61 6.63 -1.94
N LEU A 127 10.81 6.08 -1.94
CA LEU A 127 11.05 4.65 -1.72
C LEU A 127 11.22 4.38 -0.23
N THR A 128 10.70 3.27 0.24
CA THR A 128 10.96 2.77 1.58
C THR A 128 11.02 1.25 1.59
N VAL A 129 11.76 0.67 2.52
CA VAL A 129 11.80 -0.77 2.75
C VAL A 129 10.96 -1.11 3.97
N SER A 130 10.03 -2.04 3.82
CA SER A 130 9.17 -2.48 4.91
C SER A 130 9.97 -3.14 6.03
N PRO A 131 9.74 -2.77 7.30
CA PRO A 131 10.36 -3.45 8.44
C PRO A 131 9.72 -4.81 8.77
N VAL A 132 8.57 -5.13 8.19
CA VAL A 132 7.91 -6.43 8.39
C VAL A 132 8.84 -7.57 7.98
N ARG A 133 8.99 -8.58 8.86
CA ARG A 133 9.86 -9.73 8.65
C ARG A 133 9.17 -10.80 7.81
N HIS A 134 9.91 -11.45 6.93
CA HIS A 134 9.46 -12.60 6.16
C HIS A 134 10.08 -13.87 6.74
N LEU A 135 9.52 -14.40 7.85
CA LEU A 135 10.09 -15.52 8.60
C LEU A 135 10.14 -16.83 7.81
N GLY A 136 9.26 -17.00 6.81
CA GLY A 136 9.31 -18.15 5.89
C GLY A 136 10.60 -18.27 5.10
N ASP A 137 11.40 -17.17 5.03
CA ASP A 137 12.69 -17.12 4.33
C ASP A 137 13.89 -17.40 5.26
N SER A 138 13.66 -17.76 6.50
CA SER A 138 14.62 -17.72 7.61
C SER A 138 15.08 -16.28 7.95
N LEU A 139 15.73 -16.10 9.09
CA LEU A 139 16.28 -14.79 9.46
C LEU A 139 17.39 -14.34 8.50
N ALA A 140 18.25 -15.27 8.07
CA ALA A 140 19.31 -14.98 7.11
C ALA A 140 18.75 -14.61 5.73
N GLY A 141 17.78 -15.38 5.23
CA GLY A 141 17.12 -15.10 3.94
C GLY A 141 16.38 -13.78 3.95
N ASN A 142 15.68 -13.45 5.05
CA ASN A 142 15.07 -12.13 5.23
C ASN A 142 16.13 -11.01 5.22
N ALA A 143 17.24 -11.16 5.95
CA ALA A 143 18.30 -10.15 6.00
C ALA A 143 18.91 -9.87 4.62
N VAL A 144 19.24 -10.91 3.85
CA VAL A 144 19.77 -10.77 2.49
C VAL A 144 18.73 -10.15 1.54
N SER A 145 17.45 -10.51 1.69
CA SER A 145 16.34 -9.89 0.95
C SER A 145 16.28 -8.38 1.23
N LYS A 146 16.27 -7.98 2.50
CA LYS A 146 16.23 -6.55 2.89
C LYS A 146 17.47 -5.79 2.41
N ALA A 147 18.65 -6.40 2.46
CA ALA A 147 19.89 -5.81 1.95
C ALA A 147 19.79 -5.52 0.43
N ALA A 148 19.26 -6.45 -0.36
CA ALA A 148 19.06 -6.24 -1.80
C ALA A 148 18.09 -5.09 -2.08
N LEU A 149 16.97 -5.03 -1.32
CA LEU A 149 15.99 -3.94 -1.46
C LEU A 149 16.57 -2.58 -1.07
N ARG A 150 17.39 -2.55 0.01
CA ARG A 150 18.01 -1.31 0.49
C ARG A 150 19.05 -0.79 -0.51
N LEU A 151 19.90 -1.66 -1.02
CA LEU A 151 20.89 -1.30 -2.04
C LEU A 151 20.23 -0.81 -3.33
N ALA A 152 19.16 -1.48 -3.78
CA ALA A 152 18.43 -1.03 -4.96
C ALA A 152 17.74 0.33 -4.74
N ALA A 153 17.18 0.57 -3.55
CA ALA A 153 16.58 1.85 -3.22
C ALA A 153 17.60 2.99 -3.16
N GLU A 154 18.82 2.71 -2.64
CA GLU A 154 19.93 3.67 -2.64
C GLU A 154 20.35 4.02 -4.07
N GLU A 155 20.64 3.03 -4.90
CA GLU A 155 21.07 3.25 -6.28
C GLU A 155 20.02 4.03 -7.08
N LEU A 156 18.72 3.74 -6.88
CA LEU A 156 17.65 4.51 -7.52
C LEU A 156 17.63 5.98 -7.04
N ALA A 157 17.83 6.22 -5.74
CA ALA A 157 17.87 7.57 -5.19
C ALA A 157 19.12 8.37 -5.65
N GLU A 158 20.27 7.71 -5.82
CA GLU A 158 21.48 8.32 -6.40
C GLU A 158 21.32 8.62 -7.90
N ARG A 159 20.62 7.75 -8.62
CA ARG A 159 20.50 7.82 -10.09
C ARG A 159 19.44 8.81 -10.55
N PHE A 160 18.37 9.02 -9.77
CA PHE A 160 17.22 9.85 -10.14
C PHE A 160 16.98 10.94 -9.11
N PRO A 161 17.08 12.24 -9.48
CA PRO A 161 16.98 13.35 -8.53
C PRO A 161 15.61 13.48 -7.84
N ASP A 162 14.55 12.97 -8.47
CA ASP A 162 13.19 12.99 -7.93
C ASP A 162 12.85 11.73 -7.09
N VAL A 163 13.84 10.86 -6.85
CA VAL A 163 13.69 9.67 -6.03
C VAL A 163 14.36 9.88 -4.69
N HIS A 164 13.62 9.67 -3.61
CA HIS A 164 14.09 9.82 -2.24
C HIS A 164 13.90 8.53 -1.46
N TYR A 165 14.79 8.23 -0.53
CA TYR A 165 14.62 7.09 0.36
C TYR A 165 14.17 7.56 1.76
N PHE A 166 13.09 6.94 2.26
CA PHE A 166 12.65 7.11 3.64
C PHE A 166 12.99 5.83 4.44
N PRO A 167 13.76 5.93 5.53
CA PRO A 167 14.38 4.79 6.22
C PRO A 167 13.44 4.09 7.22
N ALA A 168 12.24 3.65 6.78
CA ALA A 168 11.29 2.97 7.68
C ALA A 168 11.83 1.66 8.26
N TYR A 169 12.65 0.94 7.48
CA TYR A 169 13.29 -0.29 7.92
C TYR A 169 14.31 -0.03 9.03
N GLU A 170 15.17 0.96 8.84
CA GLU A 170 16.21 1.34 9.79
C GLU A 170 15.62 1.96 11.07
N ILE A 171 14.55 2.76 10.95
CA ILE A 171 13.86 3.32 12.12
C ILE A 171 13.40 2.21 13.07
N LEU A 172 12.80 1.13 12.55
CA LEU A 172 12.37 0.03 13.43
C LEU A 172 13.54 -0.80 13.96
N ASN A 173 14.53 -1.10 13.12
CA ASN A 173 15.60 -2.06 13.47
C ASN A 173 16.77 -1.42 14.21
N ASP A 174 17.05 -0.12 14.02
CA ASP A 174 18.21 0.55 14.58
C ASP A 174 17.81 1.63 15.59
N ASP A 175 16.83 2.47 15.31
CA ASP A 175 16.40 3.54 16.21
C ASP A 175 15.53 2.99 17.37
N LEU A 176 14.47 2.21 17.05
CA LEU A 176 13.59 1.58 18.07
C LEU A 176 14.22 0.34 18.71
N ARG A 177 14.77 -0.56 17.94
CA ARG A 177 15.67 -1.65 18.26
C ARG A 177 15.27 -2.60 19.41
N ASP A 178 14.01 -2.70 19.77
CA ASP A 178 13.53 -3.51 20.90
C ASP A 178 12.29 -4.33 20.47
N TYR A 179 12.15 -5.54 21.01
CA TYR A 179 11.02 -6.42 20.72
C TYR A 179 9.66 -5.85 21.15
N ARG A 180 9.59 -4.93 22.12
CA ARG A 180 8.35 -4.23 22.51
C ARG A 180 7.74 -3.40 21.39
N PHE A 181 8.51 -3.10 20.33
CA PHE A 181 8.04 -2.38 19.14
C PHE A 181 7.51 -3.31 18.05
N TYR A 182 7.49 -4.61 18.29
CA TYR A 182 6.82 -5.60 17.46
C TYR A 182 5.49 -6.02 18.11
N ALA A 183 4.53 -6.40 17.28
CA ALA A 183 3.29 -7.05 17.71
C ALA A 183 3.61 -8.45 18.31
N ASP A 184 2.61 -9.10 18.87
CA ASP A 184 2.76 -10.41 19.54
C ASP A 184 3.32 -11.51 18.61
N ASP A 185 3.17 -11.35 17.29
CA ASP A 185 3.73 -12.25 16.28
C ASP A 185 5.24 -12.07 16.04
N LEU A 186 5.86 -11.03 16.60
CA LEU A 186 7.26 -10.64 16.43
C LEU A 186 7.66 -10.38 14.96
N VAL A 187 6.69 -10.15 14.09
CA VAL A 187 6.82 -9.94 12.64
C VAL A 187 6.42 -8.53 12.25
N HIS A 188 5.23 -8.12 12.68
CA HIS A 188 4.66 -6.83 12.37
C HIS A 188 5.05 -5.79 13.41
N PRO A 189 5.23 -4.50 13.01
CA PRO A 189 5.41 -3.41 13.96
C PRO A 189 4.21 -3.26 14.90
N ALA A 190 4.46 -3.03 16.18
CA ALA A 190 3.41 -2.67 17.13
C ALA A 190 2.81 -1.28 16.78
N PRO A 191 1.57 -0.96 17.22
CA PRO A 191 0.96 0.36 16.97
C PRO A 191 1.83 1.53 17.38
N GLN A 192 2.55 1.42 18.51
CA GLN A 192 3.49 2.45 18.96
C GLN A 192 4.64 2.67 17.97
N ALA A 193 5.16 1.62 17.36
CA ALA A 193 6.21 1.74 16.34
C ALA A 193 5.68 2.36 15.06
N VAL A 194 4.47 2.01 14.64
CA VAL A 194 3.80 2.62 13.48
C VAL A 194 3.63 4.13 13.69
N GLU A 195 3.19 4.55 14.87
CA GLU A 195 3.05 5.98 15.21
C GLU A 195 4.40 6.71 15.18
N TYR A 196 5.45 6.11 15.74
CA TYR A 196 6.80 6.69 15.70
C TYR A 196 7.34 6.84 14.27
N VAL A 197 7.19 5.81 13.43
CA VAL A 197 7.59 5.89 12.01
C VAL A 197 6.78 6.97 11.29
N TRP A 198 5.47 7.07 11.60
CA TRP A 198 4.61 8.10 11.04
C TRP A 198 5.04 9.52 11.45
N GLU A 199 5.43 9.75 12.69
CA GLU A 199 5.97 11.05 13.15
C GLU A 199 7.21 11.44 12.36
N LYS A 200 8.16 10.50 12.18
CA LYS A 200 9.38 10.73 11.38
C LYS A 200 9.05 10.98 9.91
N PHE A 201 8.16 10.19 9.32
CA PHE A 201 7.72 10.35 7.94
C PHE A 201 7.04 11.70 7.72
N SER A 202 6.09 12.05 8.57
CA SER A 202 5.38 13.32 8.45
C SER A 202 6.30 14.53 8.63
N ALA A 203 7.29 14.44 9.51
CA ALA A 203 8.29 15.48 9.69
C ALA A 203 9.22 15.65 8.46
N ALA A 204 9.57 14.55 7.79
CA ALA A 204 10.46 14.56 6.63
C ALA A 204 9.76 14.93 5.32
N VAL A 205 8.49 14.52 5.15
CA VAL A 205 7.80 14.53 3.85
C VAL A 205 6.72 15.60 3.75
N LEU A 206 6.04 15.93 4.85
CA LEU A 206 4.96 16.89 4.83
C LEU A 206 5.43 18.32 5.12
N SER A 207 4.85 19.29 4.42
CA SER A 207 5.07 20.70 4.72
C SER A 207 4.60 21.06 6.14
N GLU A 208 5.13 22.13 6.70
CA GLU A 208 4.68 22.62 8.01
C GLU A 208 3.17 22.91 8.03
N GLN A 209 2.64 23.47 6.94
CA GLN A 209 1.22 23.74 6.79
C GLN A 209 0.39 22.43 6.83
N ALA A 210 0.80 21.39 6.10
CA ALA A 210 0.14 20.09 6.13
C ALA A 210 0.21 19.45 7.51
N ARG A 211 1.36 19.53 8.19
CA ARG A 211 1.52 18.99 9.55
C ARG A 211 0.62 19.64 10.58
N ARG A 212 0.35 20.94 10.45
CA ARG A 212 -0.58 21.65 11.33
C ARG A 212 -2.02 21.16 11.21
N LEU A 213 -2.40 20.55 10.09
CA LEU A 213 -3.74 19.98 9.86
C LEU A 213 -3.89 18.55 10.39
N LEU A 214 -2.77 17.84 10.64
CA LEU A 214 -2.82 16.43 11.05
C LEU A 214 -3.65 16.17 12.32
N PRO A 215 -3.61 16.99 13.38
CA PRO A 215 -4.45 16.77 14.56
C PRO A 215 -5.94 16.81 14.24
N ASP A 216 -6.38 17.77 13.42
CA ASP A 216 -7.78 17.91 13.03
C ASP A 216 -8.24 16.76 12.13
N VAL A 217 -7.39 16.37 11.14
CA VAL A 217 -7.64 15.19 10.31
C VAL A 217 -7.78 13.94 11.16
N ARG A 218 -6.83 13.71 12.07
CA ARG A 218 -6.85 12.55 12.97
C ARG A 218 -8.10 12.54 13.84
N HIS A 219 -8.49 13.69 14.37
CA HIS A 219 -9.71 13.84 15.19
C HIS A 219 -10.96 13.38 14.43
N ILE A 220 -11.13 13.81 13.19
CA ILE A 220 -12.29 13.44 12.36
C ILE A 220 -12.25 11.95 11.98
N VAL A 221 -11.10 11.42 11.55
CA VAL A 221 -10.94 10.01 11.16
C VAL A 221 -11.19 9.07 12.35
N VAL A 222 -10.64 9.38 13.52
CA VAL A 222 -10.87 8.60 14.75
C VAL A 222 -12.34 8.66 15.16
N ALA A 223 -12.97 9.82 15.04
CA ALA A 223 -14.41 9.98 15.32
C ALA A 223 -15.28 9.14 14.38
N ALA A 224 -14.93 9.04 13.09
CA ALA A 224 -15.65 8.20 12.12
C ALA A 224 -15.45 6.69 12.38
N ALA A 225 -14.29 6.30 12.89
CA ALA A 225 -14.01 4.91 13.28
C ALA A 225 -14.64 4.50 14.60
N HIS A 226 -15.11 5.46 15.41
CA HIS A 226 -15.72 5.20 16.71
C HIS A 226 -17.06 4.47 16.57
N ARG A 227 -17.22 3.38 17.31
CA ARG A 227 -18.49 2.63 17.41
C ARG A 227 -19.25 3.06 18.66
N PRO A 228 -20.35 3.80 18.52
CA PRO A 228 -21.12 4.25 19.69
C PRO A 228 -21.83 3.07 20.36
N ARG A 229 -21.96 3.14 21.68
CA ARG A 229 -22.71 2.14 22.44
C ARG A 229 -24.22 2.18 22.13
N ILE A 230 -24.74 3.37 21.85
CA ILE A 230 -26.16 3.62 21.52
C ILE A 230 -26.20 4.49 20.26
N PRO A 231 -26.17 3.88 19.06
CA PRO A 231 -26.14 4.61 17.79
C PRO A 231 -27.33 5.56 17.59
N GLN A 232 -28.52 5.21 18.11
CA GLN A 232 -29.76 5.97 17.92
C GLN A 232 -29.94 7.12 18.92
N SER A 233 -28.98 7.36 19.82
CA SER A 233 -29.12 8.42 20.82
C SER A 233 -29.08 9.82 20.20
N ALA A 234 -29.86 10.74 20.78
CA ALA A 234 -29.82 12.17 20.41
C ALA A 234 -28.41 12.76 20.59
N THR A 235 -27.68 12.31 21.61
CA THR A 235 -26.31 12.71 21.88
C THR A 235 -25.36 12.30 20.75
N TYR A 236 -25.52 11.09 20.19
CA TYR A 236 -24.68 10.65 19.08
C TYR A 236 -25.02 11.38 17.78
N ARG A 237 -26.29 11.69 17.53
CA ARG A 237 -26.69 12.53 16.39
C ARG A 237 -26.07 13.92 16.48
N GLU A 238 -26.09 14.52 17.67
CA GLU A 238 -25.44 15.83 17.88
C GLU A 238 -23.93 15.75 17.70
N PHE A 239 -23.29 14.70 18.18
CA PHE A 239 -21.88 14.43 17.91
C PHE A 239 -21.59 14.37 16.40
N CYS A 240 -22.41 13.65 15.61
CA CYS A 240 -22.24 13.57 14.16
C CYS A 240 -22.43 14.93 13.48
N ARG A 241 -23.38 15.76 13.91
CA ARG A 241 -23.56 17.12 13.38
C ARG A 241 -22.32 17.99 13.60
N ARG A 242 -21.76 17.99 14.80
CA ARG A 242 -20.52 18.73 15.10
C ARG A 242 -19.36 18.27 14.25
N ARG A 243 -19.22 16.96 13.97
CA ARG A 243 -18.18 16.45 13.07
C ARG A 243 -18.37 16.98 11.64
N LEU A 244 -19.61 17.07 11.16
CA LEU A 244 -19.89 17.68 9.85
C LEU A 244 -19.56 19.17 9.80
N GLU A 245 -19.79 19.91 10.87
CA GLU A 245 -19.40 21.33 10.98
C GLU A 245 -17.87 21.50 10.96
N GLU A 246 -17.13 20.63 11.67
CA GLU A 246 -15.66 20.63 11.66
C GLU A 246 -15.12 20.26 10.28
N ILE A 247 -15.70 19.28 9.59
CA ILE A 247 -15.36 18.93 8.20
C ILE A 247 -15.57 20.14 7.29
N ALA A 248 -16.68 20.86 7.44
CA ALA A 248 -16.98 22.04 6.64
C ALA A 248 -15.97 23.20 6.85
N ALA A 249 -15.34 23.27 8.03
CA ALA A 249 -14.29 24.23 8.35
C ALA A 249 -12.92 23.88 7.71
N LEU A 250 -12.76 22.68 7.12
CA LEU A 250 -11.53 22.18 6.51
C LEU A 250 -11.72 21.86 5.00
N PRO A 251 -12.13 22.82 4.17
CA PRO A 251 -12.51 22.58 2.77
C PRO A 251 -11.35 22.12 1.88
N GLN A 252 -10.11 22.29 2.34
CA GLN A 252 -8.88 21.84 1.66
C GLN A 252 -8.59 20.34 1.83
N ILE A 253 -9.34 19.63 2.70
CA ILE A 253 -9.17 18.20 2.97
C ILE A 253 -10.38 17.42 2.43
N ASP A 254 -10.11 16.32 1.77
CA ASP A 254 -11.17 15.43 1.28
C ASP A 254 -11.67 14.48 2.39
N PHE A 255 -12.77 14.85 3.01
CA PHE A 255 -13.48 14.03 4.01
C PHE A 255 -14.79 13.44 3.48
N ARG A 256 -14.92 13.19 2.17
CA ARG A 256 -16.18 12.68 1.59
C ARG A 256 -16.65 11.38 2.26
N THR A 257 -15.73 10.47 2.55
CA THR A 257 -16.04 9.19 3.21
C THR A 257 -16.56 9.38 4.64
N GLU A 258 -15.87 10.19 5.44
CA GLU A 258 -16.24 10.48 6.82
C GLU A 258 -17.54 11.29 6.89
N ALA A 259 -17.70 12.27 6.01
CA ALA A 259 -18.91 13.07 5.92
C ALA A 259 -20.13 12.22 5.56
N GLU A 260 -20.00 11.30 4.61
CA GLU A 260 -21.06 10.36 4.25
C GLU A 260 -21.41 9.42 5.41
N TYR A 261 -20.41 8.93 6.13
CA TYR A 261 -20.62 8.14 7.34
C TYR A 261 -21.45 8.91 8.38
N PHE A 262 -21.07 10.15 8.72
CA PHE A 262 -21.79 10.94 9.73
C PHE A 262 -23.21 11.32 9.27
N ARG A 263 -23.44 11.62 7.97
CA ARG A 263 -24.78 11.88 7.42
C ARG A 263 -25.68 10.64 7.57
N ARG A 264 -25.18 9.47 7.18
CA ARG A 264 -25.92 8.20 7.36
C ARG A 264 -26.28 7.93 8.82
N CYS A 265 -25.38 8.21 9.75
CA CYS A 265 -25.65 8.04 11.18
C CYS A 265 -26.76 8.98 11.70
N ILE A 266 -26.94 10.14 11.10
CA ILE A 266 -28.03 11.06 11.43
C ILE A 266 -29.36 10.57 10.83
N GLU A 267 -29.37 10.14 9.56
CA GLU A 267 -30.56 9.74 8.80
C GLU A 267 -31.18 8.43 9.29
N ILE A 268 -30.38 7.39 9.55
CA ILE A 268 -30.86 6.08 10.04
C ILE A 268 -31.57 6.21 11.39
N ASN A 269 -31.32 7.30 12.12
CA ASN A 269 -31.78 7.54 13.46
C ASN A 269 -32.78 8.71 13.55
N SER A 270 -33.24 9.20 12.40
CA SER A 270 -34.34 10.19 12.29
C SER A 270 -35.67 9.49 12.17
#